data_7c4e213476612bcb55a29fdcee54eeee
#
_entry.id   7c4e213476612bcb55a29fdcee54eeee
#
_cell.length_a   1.000
_cell.length_b   1.000
_cell.length_c   1.000
_cell.angle_alpha   90.00
_cell.angle_beta   90.00
_cell.angle_gamma   90.00
#
_symmetry.space_group_name_H-M   'P 1'
#
loop_
_entity.id
_entity.type
_entity.pdbx_description
1 polymer ?
#
loop_
_entity_poly.entity_id
_entity_poly.type
_entity_poly.pdbx_seq_one_letter_code
_entity_poly.pdbx_strand_id
1 'polypeptide(L)'
;MIKTKPEYRTQALKFAQKNGFDKVYFQGMIDDFEVYTCDFKTPSVIGLPQIVFADGKTVDFAEYRDPFRLLDTCKKFPKVVFEYDCMCWFGNSYNLKLLEDGRLVRLAYGYSKLGPQDRIAEDKEYILLNSPELVKEIKQLIKDNKHELRNTPKEVSNFNVMDGANETFRFGRTKIYGSNALTYSMENYKEELKRWNPVEVGWEEPLLQFQKLFKKFQDKFHEYFELPLFNGEFKEGED
;
A
#
# COMPACT_ATOMS: atom_id res chain seq x y z
N MET A 1 -20.53 0.07 -5.84
CA MET A 1 -19.24 -0.22 -6.53
C MET A 1 -19.15 0.73 -7.70
N ILE A 2 -18.31 1.76 -7.64
CA ILE A 2 -18.04 2.64 -8.78
C ILE A 2 -17.06 1.84 -9.65
N LYS A 3 -17.52 1.26 -10.74
CA LYS A 3 -16.63 0.64 -11.73
C LYS A 3 -16.13 1.74 -12.63
N THR A 4 -14.81 1.81 -12.88
CA THR A 4 -14.30 2.63 -13.99
C THR A 4 -15.00 2.18 -15.25
N LYS A 5 -15.51 3.13 -16.00
CA LYS A 5 -16.17 2.81 -17.27
C LYS A 5 -15.10 2.74 -18.35
N PRO A 6 -14.97 1.61 -19.06
CA PRO A 6 -13.94 1.44 -20.09
C PRO A 6 -13.93 2.57 -21.13
N GLU A 7 -15.13 3.10 -21.44
CA GLU A 7 -15.29 4.23 -22.35
C GLU A 7 -14.63 5.52 -21.83
N TYR A 8 -14.68 5.80 -20.51
CA TYR A 8 -14.08 7.00 -19.92
C TYR A 8 -12.56 6.93 -19.97
N ARG A 9 -11.99 5.77 -19.63
CA ARG A 9 -10.55 5.54 -19.77
C ARG A 9 -10.10 5.68 -21.22
N THR A 10 -10.85 5.12 -22.17
CA THR A 10 -10.53 5.22 -23.59
C THR A 10 -10.59 6.68 -24.07
N GLN A 11 -11.55 7.45 -23.60
CA GLN A 11 -11.69 8.87 -23.89
C GLN A 11 -10.51 9.65 -23.31
N ALA A 12 -10.18 9.45 -22.03
CA ALA A 12 -9.04 10.09 -21.37
C ALA A 12 -7.72 9.75 -22.07
N LEU A 13 -7.51 8.48 -22.44
CA LEU A 13 -6.30 8.07 -23.14
C LEU A 13 -6.17 8.72 -24.52
N LYS A 14 -7.24 8.75 -25.33
CA LYS A 14 -7.23 9.43 -26.65
C LYS A 14 -6.93 10.91 -26.51
N PHE A 15 -7.52 11.57 -25.51
CA PHE A 15 -7.26 12.98 -25.23
C PHE A 15 -5.80 13.20 -24.80
N ALA A 16 -5.29 12.40 -23.90
CA ALA A 16 -3.90 12.45 -23.45
C ALA A 16 -2.93 12.26 -24.62
N GLN A 17 -3.17 11.26 -25.48
CA GLN A 17 -2.35 10.98 -26.67
C GLN A 17 -2.35 12.15 -27.67
N LYS A 18 -3.50 12.79 -27.87
CA LYS A 18 -3.59 14.00 -28.72
C LYS A 18 -2.75 15.16 -28.17
N ASN A 19 -2.52 15.18 -26.86
CA ASN A 19 -1.73 16.20 -26.17
C ASN A 19 -0.31 15.75 -25.84
N GLY A 20 0.19 14.66 -26.44
CA GLY A 20 1.58 14.23 -26.37
C GLY A 20 1.93 13.27 -25.24
N PHE A 21 0.94 12.78 -24.50
CA PHE A 21 1.14 11.76 -23.46
C PHE A 21 0.85 10.35 -24.02
N ASP A 22 1.51 9.33 -23.45
CA ASP A 22 1.36 7.94 -23.92
C ASP A 22 0.39 7.12 -23.09
N LYS A 23 0.22 7.47 -21.81
CA LYS A 23 -0.50 6.67 -20.83
C LYS A 23 -1.40 7.54 -19.94
N VAL A 24 -2.45 6.91 -19.40
CA VAL A 24 -3.28 7.49 -18.32
C VAL A 24 -3.47 6.48 -17.20
N TYR A 25 -3.41 6.97 -15.97
CA TYR A 25 -3.62 6.17 -14.77
C TYR A 25 -4.80 6.72 -13.98
N PHE A 26 -5.77 5.86 -13.71
CA PHE A 26 -6.93 6.22 -12.92
C PHE A 26 -6.56 6.54 -11.49
N GLN A 27 -7.00 7.69 -11.01
CA GLN A 27 -6.72 8.18 -9.66
C GLN A 27 -7.93 8.13 -8.72
N GLY A 28 -9.14 8.17 -9.27
CA GLY A 28 -10.37 8.19 -8.50
C GLY A 28 -11.47 9.00 -9.17
N MET A 29 -12.44 9.43 -8.36
CA MET A 29 -13.59 10.24 -8.80
C MET A 29 -13.60 11.59 -8.07
N ILE A 30 -13.96 12.63 -8.80
CA ILE A 30 -14.40 13.92 -8.24
C ILE A 30 -15.75 14.20 -8.86
N ASP A 31 -16.77 14.33 -8.02
CA ASP A 31 -18.16 14.39 -8.45
C ASP A 31 -18.51 13.25 -9.42
N ASP A 32 -18.90 13.52 -10.64
CA ASP A 32 -19.24 12.54 -11.68
C ASP A 32 -18.07 12.25 -12.65
N PHE A 33 -16.92 12.89 -12.46
CA PHE A 33 -15.76 12.74 -13.33
C PHE A 33 -14.80 11.66 -12.84
N GLU A 34 -14.38 10.80 -13.73
CA GLU A 34 -13.18 9.99 -13.52
C GLU A 34 -11.93 10.85 -13.72
N VAL A 35 -11.00 10.74 -12.77
CA VAL A 35 -9.76 11.51 -12.71
C VAL A 35 -8.59 10.63 -13.09
N TYR A 36 -7.78 11.09 -14.02
CA TYR A 36 -6.61 10.38 -14.52
C TYR A 36 -5.37 11.26 -14.45
N THR A 37 -4.24 10.69 -14.12
CA THR A 37 -2.92 11.31 -14.37
C THR A 37 -2.39 10.85 -15.71
N CYS A 38 -1.73 11.76 -16.43
CA CYS A 38 -1.05 11.47 -17.67
C CYS A 38 0.41 11.17 -17.46
N ASP A 39 0.99 10.30 -18.31
CA ASP A 39 2.40 9.96 -18.27
C ASP A 39 2.94 9.70 -19.68
N PHE A 40 4.27 9.78 -19.81
CA PHE A 40 5.01 9.47 -21.03
C PHE A 40 5.45 8.00 -21.03
N LYS A 41 5.75 7.47 -22.21
CA LYS A 41 6.30 6.13 -22.39
C LYS A 41 7.65 5.97 -21.68
N THR A 42 8.44 7.02 -21.72
CA THR A 42 9.71 7.10 -21.03
C THR A 42 9.62 8.22 -19.98
N PRO A 43 9.68 7.94 -18.67
CA PRO A 43 9.63 8.97 -17.66
C PRO A 43 10.86 9.87 -17.79
N SER A 44 10.69 11.05 -18.31
CA SER A 44 11.81 11.98 -18.54
C SER A 44 11.57 13.38 -18.01
N VAL A 45 10.41 13.65 -17.42
CA VAL A 45 10.04 15.01 -17.05
C VAL A 45 9.79 15.11 -15.55
N ILE A 46 10.64 15.92 -14.91
CA ILE A 46 10.39 16.42 -13.57
C ILE A 46 9.39 17.59 -13.71
N GLY A 47 8.16 17.38 -13.28
CA GLY A 47 7.11 18.40 -13.36
C GLY A 47 5.87 18.02 -12.56
N LEU A 48 4.92 18.91 -12.52
CA LEU A 48 3.62 18.65 -11.91
C LEU A 48 2.84 17.63 -12.75
N PRO A 49 2.13 16.66 -12.13
CA PRO A 49 1.34 15.71 -12.86
C PRO A 49 0.22 16.42 -13.64
N GLN A 50 0.09 16.09 -14.91
CA GLN A 50 -1.05 16.53 -15.71
C GLN A 50 -2.25 15.64 -15.40
N ILE A 51 -3.39 16.27 -15.14
CA ILE A 51 -4.61 15.60 -14.70
C ILE A 51 -5.68 15.79 -15.75
N VAL A 52 -6.34 14.71 -16.13
CA VAL A 52 -7.47 14.69 -17.07
C VAL A 52 -8.74 14.29 -16.34
N PHE A 53 -9.81 15.02 -16.57
CA PHE A 53 -11.17 14.68 -16.19
C PHE A 53 -11.94 14.08 -17.37
N ALA A 54 -12.67 12.98 -17.12
CA ALA A 54 -13.54 12.36 -18.13
C ALA A 54 -14.86 11.90 -17.49
N ASP A 55 -16.00 12.27 -18.11
CA ASP A 55 -17.36 11.87 -17.70
C ASP A 55 -18.13 11.10 -18.79
N GLY A 56 -17.44 10.75 -19.88
CA GLY A 56 -18.01 10.09 -21.04
C GLY A 56 -18.64 11.07 -22.06
N LYS A 57 -18.87 12.31 -21.67
CA LYS A 57 -19.35 13.38 -22.56
C LYS A 57 -18.25 14.40 -22.83
N THR A 58 -17.59 14.81 -21.79
CA THR A 58 -16.51 15.79 -21.81
C THR A 58 -15.20 15.16 -21.36
N VAL A 59 -14.10 15.65 -21.87
CA VAL A 59 -12.75 15.32 -21.45
C VAL A 59 -11.88 16.56 -21.58
N ASP A 60 -11.18 16.91 -20.50
CA ASP A 60 -10.31 18.09 -20.48
C ASP A 60 -9.23 17.96 -19.42
N PHE A 61 -8.20 18.79 -19.51
CA PHE A 61 -7.22 18.95 -18.44
C PHE A 61 -7.85 19.65 -17.24
N ALA A 62 -7.48 19.21 -16.06
CA ALA A 62 -7.84 19.90 -14.83
C ALA A 62 -7.06 21.22 -14.74
N GLU A 63 -7.76 22.34 -14.78
CA GLU A 63 -7.19 23.63 -14.38
C GLU A 63 -7.09 23.68 -12.86
N TYR A 64 -5.92 23.31 -12.30
CA TYR A 64 -5.73 23.31 -10.86
C TYR A 64 -4.36 23.84 -10.47
N ARG A 65 -4.32 24.75 -9.48
CA ARG A 65 -3.06 25.35 -9.01
C ARG A 65 -2.17 24.36 -8.27
N ASP A 66 -2.79 23.34 -7.64
CA ASP A 66 -2.09 22.28 -6.90
C ASP A 66 -2.65 20.91 -7.27
N PRO A 67 -2.04 20.22 -8.26
CA PRO A 67 -2.52 18.93 -8.72
C PRO A 67 -2.41 17.83 -7.64
N PHE A 68 -1.46 17.91 -6.72
CA PHE A 68 -1.33 16.94 -5.63
C PHE A 68 -2.50 17.04 -4.66
N ARG A 69 -2.89 18.26 -4.29
CA ARG A 69 -4.07 18.50 -3.46
C ARG A 69 -5.36 18.02 -4.13
N LEU A 70 -5.47 18.23 -5.44
CA LEU A 70 -6.59 17.69 -6.21
C LEU A 70 -6.62 16.16 -6.16
N LEU A 71 -5.49 15.50 -6.37
CA LEU A 71 -5.37 14.04 -6.28
C LEU A 71 -5.71 13.52 -4.88
N ASP A 72 -5.37 14.26 -3.82
CA ASP A 72 -5.75 13.90 -2.45
C ASP A 72 -7.26 14.01 -2.20
N THR A 73 -7.97 14.88 -2.90
CA THR A 73 -9.43 14.99 -2.80
C THR A 73 -10.18 13.93 -3.60
N CYS A 74 -9.52 13.27 -4.57
CA CYS A 74 -10.14 12.19 -5.31
C CYS A 74 -10.66 11.11 -4.37
N LYS A 75 -11.91 10.72 -4.55
CA LYS A 75 -12.45 9.52 -3.89
C LYS A 75 -11.73 8.32 -4.50
N LYS A 76 -10.57 7.97 -3.91
CA LYS A 76 -9.80 6.80 -4.34
C LYS A 76 -10.70 5.59 -4.18
N PHE A 77 -10.90 4.91 -5.26
CA PHE A 77 -11.75 3.72 -5.29
C PHE A 77 -10.95 2.52 -5.79
N PRO A 78 -11.19 1.38 -5.18
CA PRO A 78 -12.01 1.14 -3.99
C PRO A 78 -11.28 1.57 -2.70
N LYS A 79 -12.07 1.85 -1.63
CA LYS A 79 -11.47 2.18 -0.33
C LYS A 79 -10.64 1.02 0.19
N VAL A 80 -9.50 1.34 0.75
CA VAL A 80 -8.66 0.37 1.44
C VAL A 80 -9.23 0.10 2.83
N VAL A 81 -9.53 -1.16 3.13
CA VAL A 81 -10.02 -1.62 4.43
C VAL A 81 -8.86 -1.99 5.34
N PHE A 82 -7.88 -2.70 4.78
CA PHE A 82 -6.63 -3.08 5.45
C PHE A 82 -5.48 -2.90 4.47
N GLU A 83 -4.31 -2.50 4.99
CA GLU A 83 -3.09 -2.39 4.20
C GLU A 83 -1.89 -2.69 5.10
N TYR A 84 -1.00 -3.49 4.59
CA TYR A 84 0.35 -3.64 5.08
C TYR A 84 1.32 -3.36 3.93
N ASP A 85 2.12 -2.33 4.12
CA ASP A 85 3.15 -1.91 3.17
C ASP A 85 4.52 -2.06 3.82
N CYS A 86 5.41 -2.79 3.20
CA CYS A 86 6.73 -3.09 3.71
C CYS A 86 7.78 -2.72 2.67
N MET A 87 8.61 -1.77 3.01
CA MET A 87 9.80 -1.37 2.24
C MET A 87 11.04 -1.88 2.98
N CYS A 88 11.63 -2.96 2.49
CA CYS A 88 12.80 -3.59 3.10
C CYS A 88 14.08 -3.22 2.36
N TRP A 89 15.17 -2.92 3.11
CA TRP A 89 16.45 -2.56 2.53
C TRP A 89 17.19 -3.77 1.93
N PHE A 90 17.06 -4.94 2.56
CA PHE A 90 17.78 -6.16 2.19
C PHE A 90 16.87 -7.33 1.85
N GLY A 91 15.60 -7.08 1.62
CA GLY A 91 14.60 -8.11 1.37
C GLY A 91 13.54 -7.68 0.39
N ASN A 92 12.50 -8.49 0.32
CA ASN A 92 11.38 -8.24 -0.58
C ASN A 92 10.51 -7.12 -0.05
N SER A 93 10.39 -6.06 -0.84
CA SER A 93 9.42 -4.99 -0.59
C SER A 93 8.10 -5.35 -1.24
N TYR A 94 7.00 -5.17 -0.51
CA TYR A 94 5.66 -5.47 -1.03
C TYR A 94 4.58 -4.70 -0.29
N ASN A 95 3.42 -4.64 -0.92
CA ASN A 95 2.22 -4.06 -0.33
C ASN A 95 1.07 -5.06 -0.46
N LEU A 96 0.36 -5.30 0.63
CA LEU A 96 -0.84 -6.14 0.69
C LEU A 96 -2.03 -5.27 1.07
N LYS A 97 -3.08 -5.24 0.22
CA LYS A 97 -4.27 -4.41 0.42
C LYS A 97 -5.53 -5.22 0.31
N LEU A 98 -6.40 -5.14 1.31
CA LEU A 98 -7.78 -5.56 1.20
C LEU A 98 -8.64 -4.35 0.84
N LEU A 99 -9.31 -4.43 -0.29
CA LEU A 99 -10.16 -3.38 -0.82
C LEU A 99 -11.63 -3.59 -0.41
N GLU A 100 -12.39 -2.52 -0.34
CA GLU A 100 -13.81 -2.57 0.09
C GLU A 100 -14.71 -3.40 -0.84
N ASP A 101 -14.28 -3.62 -2.09
CA ASP A 101 -14.98 -4.45 -3.06
C ASP A 101 -14.69 -5.96 -2.94
N GLY A 102 -13.87 -6.37 -2.00
CA GLY A 102 -13.53 -7.77 -1.71
C GLY A 102 -12.17 -8.22 -2.24
N ARG A 103 -11.55 -7.45 -3.11
CA ARG A 103 -10.25 -7.83 -3.68
C ARG A 103 -9.14 -7.72 -2.64
N LEU A 104 -8.40 -8.80 -2.48
CA LEU A 104 -7.10 -8.80 -1.82
C LEU A 104 -6.04 -8.65 -2.92
N VAL A 105 -5.32 -7.56 -2.86
CA VAL A 105 -4.35 -7.16 -3.88
C VAL A 105 -2.97 -7.15 -3.26
N ARG A 106 -2.00 -7.67 -3.99
CA ARG A 106 -0.60 -7.58 -3.65
C ARG A 106 0.16 -6.84 -4.74
N LEU A 107 0.89 -5.81 -4.34
CA LEU A 107 1.87 -5.15 -5.17
C LEU A 107 3.25 -5.64 -4.75
N ALA A 108 3.95 -6.32 -5.66
CA ALA A 108 5.36 -6.64 -5.50
C ALA A 108 6.17 -5.51 -6.14
N TYR A 109 7.01 -4.86 -5.33
CA TYR A 109 7.89 -3.81 -5.84
C TYR A 109 9.06 -4.44 -6.59
N GLY A 110 9.39 -3.86 -7.74
CA GLY A 110 10.54 -4.26 -8.53
C GLY A 110 11.82 -4.18 -7.69
N TYR A 111 12.55 -5.27 -7.61
CA TYR A 111 13.73 -5.42 -6.75
C TYR A 111 15.01 -5.03 -7.49
N SER A 112 15.92 -4.34 -6.79
CA SER A 112 17.28 -4.09 -7.23
C SER A 112 18.27 -4.87 -6.37
N LYS A 113 19.16 -5.62 -7.01
CA LYS A 113 20.26 -6.33 -6.29
C LYS A 113 21.34 -5.40 -5.77
N LEU A 114 21.42 -4.19 -6.28
CA LEU A 114 22.53 -3.25 -6.04
C LEU A 114 22.11 -1.92 -5.41
N GLY A 115 20.83 -1.66 -5.28
CA GLY A 115 20.28 -0.44 -4.69
C GLY A 115 19.01 0.06 -5.40
N PRO A 116 18.35 1.09 -4.86
CA PRO A 116 17.08 1.59 -5.42
C PRO A 116 17.18 2.12 -6.85
N GLN A 117 18.39 2.38 -7.32
CA GLN A 117 18.65 2.94 -8.67
C GLN A 117 18.75 1.85 -9.75
N ASP A 118 18.98 0.59 -9.36
CA ASP A 118 19.21 -0.51 -10.29
C ASP A 118 18.02 -1.48 -10.30
N ARG A 119 16.81 -0.96 -10.49
CA ARG A 119 15.59 -1.79 -10.61
C ARG A 119 15.72 -2.76 -11.77
N ILE A 120 15.65 -4.05 -11.47
CA ILE A 120 15.77 -5.13 -12.46
C ILE A 120 14.40 -5.55 -12.99
N ALA A 121 13.33 -5.28 -12.23
CA ALA A 121 11.97 -5.66 -12.59
C ALA A 121 11.00 -4.49 -12.39
N GLU A 122 9.89 -4.51 -13.12
CA GLU A 122 8.77 -3.59 -12.92
C GLU A 122 7.92 -4.02 -11.71
N ASP A 123 7.28 -3.04 -11.05
CA ASP A 123 6.30 -3.33 -10.01
C ASP A 123 5.13 -4.12 -10.63
N LYS A 124 4.72 -5.20 -9.97
CA LYS A 124 3.62 -6.06 -10.43
C LYS A 124 2.49 -6.11 -9.39
N GLU A 125 1.26 -5.95 -9.85
CA GLU A 125 0.06 -6.08 -9.04
C GLU A 125 -0.61 -7.43 -9.32
N TYR A 126 -0.90 -8.16 -8.24
CA TYR A 126 -1.58 -9.45 -8.26
C TYR A 126 -2.88 -9.36 -7.47
N ILE A 127 -3.98 -9.85 -8.05
CA ILE A 127 -5.22 -10.07 -7.32
C ILE A 127 -5.16 -11.49 -6.77
N LEU A 128 -5.00 -11.63 -5.45
CA LEU A 128 -4.83 -12.91 -4.78
C LEU A 128 -6.16 -13.62 -4.57
N LEU A 129 -7.20 -12.87 -4.21
CA LEU A 129 -8.55 -13.38 -4.05
C LEU A 129 -9.59 -12.26 -4.16
N ASN A 130 -10.87 -12.66 -4.24
CA ASN A 130 -12.02 -11.76 -4.13
C ASN A 130 -12.99 -12.34 -3.11
N SER A 131 -12.98 -11.78 -1.89
CA SER A 131 -13.80 -12.24 -0.76
C SER A 131 -14.49 -11.08 -0.04
N PRO A 132 -15.77 -10.83 -0.32
CA PRO A 132 -16.57 -9.89 0.46
C PRO A 132 -16.72 -10.31 1.94
N GLU A 133 -16.62 -11.60 2.23
CA GLU A 133 -16.65 -12.16 3.58
C GLU A 133 -15.44 -11.70 4.39
N LEU A 134 -14.24 -11.80 3.82
CA LEU A 134 -13.01 -11.32 4.44
C LEU A 134 -13.11 -9.82 4.76
N VAL A 135 -13.70 -9.02 3.86
CA VAL A 135 -13.94 -7.59 4.12
C VAL A 135 -14.81 -7.38 5.37
N LYS A 136 -15.88 -8.17 5.52
CA LYS A 136 -16.78 -8.09 6.70
C LYS A 136 -16.03 -8.47 7.98
N GLU A 137 -15.27 -9.56 7.94
CA GLU A 137 -14.48 -10.04 9.08
C GLU A 137 -13.45 -8.99 9.51
N ILE A 138 -12.68 -8.43 8.57
CA ILE A 138 -11.66 -7.41 8.86
C ILE A 138 -12.30 -6.11 9.36
N LYS A 139 -13.42 -5.67 8.78
CA LYS A 139 -14.17 -4.52 9.31
C LYS A 139 -14.67 -4.75 10.74
N GLN A 140 -15.14 -5.97 11.05
CA GLN A 140 -15.56 -6.32 12.40
C GLN A 140 -14.35 -6.33 13.35
N LEU A 141 -13.24 -6.95 12.96
CA LEU A 141 -12.01 -6.98 13.74
C LEU A 141 -11.47 -5.58 14.05
N ILE A 142 -11.50 -4.67 13.09
CA ILE A 142 -11.15 -3.25 13.29
C ILE A 142 -12.09 -2.59 14.32
N LYS A 143 -13.40 -2.88 14.24
CA LYS A 143 -14.39 -2.34 15.18
C LYS A 143 -14.17 -2.86 16.60
N ASP A 144 -13.92 -4.16 16.75
CA ASP A 144 -13.73 -4.83 18.04
C ASP A 144 -12.45 -4.37 18.73
N ASN A 145 -11.41 -4.06 17.96
CA ASN A 145 -10.13 -3.57 18.48
C ASN A 145 -9.96 -2.04 18.34
N LYS A 146 -11.06 -1.29 18.22
CA LYS A 146 -11.02 0.16 17.99
C LYS A 146 -10.32 0.93 19.11
N HIS A 147 -10.44 0.46 20.36
CA HIS A 147 -9.81 1.08 21.52
C HIS A 147 -8.30 0.90 21.46
N GLU A 148 -7.82 -0.31 21.22
CA GLU A 148 -6.40 -0.65 21.09
C GLU A 148 -5.77 0.11 19.93
N LEU A 149 -6.43 0.13 18.76
CA LEU A 149 -5.96 0.87 17.58
C LEU A 149 -5.83 2.38 17.82
N ARG A 150 -6.69 2.96 18.67
CA ARG A 150 -6.62 4.39 19.01
C ARG A 150 -5.50 4.70 20.00
N ASN A 151 -5.21 3.75 20.90
CA ASN A 151 -4.18 3.90 21.92
C ASN A 151 -2.78 3.50 21.42
N THR A 152 -2.70 2.79 20.30
CA THR A 152 -1.43 2.49 19.66
C THR A 152 -0.76 3.80 19.19
N PRO A 153 0.52 4.00 19.48
CA PRO A 153 1.28 5.13 18.95
C PRO A 153 1.21 5.17 17.42
N LYS A 154 1.28 6.37 16.86
CA LYS A 154 1.32 6.53 15.39
C LYS A 154 2.58 5.96 14.77
N GLU A 155 3.63 5.82 15.56
CA GLU A 155 4.91 5.23 15.18
C GLU A 155 5.29 4.17 16.21
N VAL A 156 5.65 2.98 15.70
CA VAL A 156 6.15 1.85 16.49
C VAL A 156 7.45 1.38 15.87
N SER A 157 8.50 1.22 16.68
CA SER A 157 9.83 0.94 16.16
C SER A 157 10.54 -0.08 17.02
N ASN A 158 11.28 -0.98 16.40
CA ASN A 158 12.25 -1.83 17.06
C ASN A 158 13.64 -1.22 16.91
N PHE A 159 14.08 -0.47 17.91
CA PHE A 159 15.35 0.25 17.88
C PHE A 159 16.60 -0.66 18.00
N ASN A 160 16.41 -1.95 18.26
CA ASN A 160 17.52 -2.91 18.29
C ASN A 160 17.85 -3.50 16.92
N VAL A 161 17.08 -3.17 15.90
CA VAL A 161 17.32 -3.60 14.52
C VAL A 161 17.89 -2.43 13.74
N MET A 162 19.12 -2.55 13.32
CA MET A 162 19.71 -1.68 12.32
C MET A 162 19.39 -2.25 10.92
N ASP A 163 19.16 -1.40 9.94
CA ASP A 163 18.99 -1.80 8.56
C ASP A 163 17.87 -2.83 8.32
N GLY A 164 16.65 -2.42 8.54
CA GLY A 164 15.50 -3.30 8.40
C GLY A 164 14.43 -2.76 7.44
N ALA A 165 13.18 -2.86 7.85
CA ALA A 165 12.03 -2.48 7.06
C ALA A 165 11.39 -1.18 7.56
N ASN A 166 10.98 -0.33 6.61
CA ASN A 166 10.01 0.72 6.87
C ASN A 166 8.62 0.17 6.52
N GLU A 167 7.70 0.29 7.46
CA GLU A 167 6.41 -0.36 7.37
C GLU A 167 5.28 0.66 7.50
N THR A 168 4.19 0.41 6.82
CA THR A 168 2.95 1.17 7.00
C THR A 168 1.80 0.20 7.20
N PHE A 169 1.06 0.39 8.28
CA PHE A 169 -0.12 -0.37 8.61
C PHE A 169 -1.35 0.52 8.52
N ARG A 170 -2.39 0.05 7.84
CA ARG A 170 -3.67 0.73 7.77
C ARG A 170 -4.81 -0.18 8.19
N PHE A 171 -5.63 0.31 9.11
CA PHE A 171 -6.84 -0.33 9.62
C PHE A 171 -8.02 0.64 9.43
N GLY A 172 -8.66 0.57 8.28
CA GLY A 172 -9.66 1.53 7.87
C GLY A 172 -9.09 2.96 7.77
N ARG A 173 -9.44 3.82 8.73
CA ARG A 173 -8.95 5.21 8.81
C ARG A 173 -7.69 5.38 9.67
N THR A 174 -7.36 4.40 10.49
CA THR A 174 -6.18 4.44 11.35
C THR A 174 -4.96 4.05 10.55
N LYS A 175 -3.90 4.85 10.63
CA LYS A 175 -2.61 4.58 10.00
C LYS A 175 -1.53 4.62 11.06
N ILE A 176 -0.68 3.60 11.06
CA ILE A 176 0.45 3.42 11.98
C ILE A 176 1.69 3.21 11.10
N TYR A 177 2.78 3.85 11.45
CA TYR A 177 4.07 3.68 10.80
C TYR A 177 4.94 2.77 11.67
N GLY A 178 5.70 1.89 11.01
CA GLY A 178 6.63 0.98 11.66
C GLY A 178 8.05 1.17 11.14
N SER A 179 9.01 0.94 12.02
CA SER A 179 10.40 0.70 11.64
C SER A 179 10.82 -0.60 12.30
N ASN A 180 11.02 -1.65 11.50
CA ASN A 180 11.32 -2.99 11.99
C ASN A 180 10.28 -3.56 12.96
N ALA A 181 9.02 -3.10 12.86
CA ALA A 181 7.99 -3.42 13.84
C ALA A 181 7.63 -4.90 13.87
N LEU A 182 7.80 -5.62 12.74
CA LEU A 182 7.51 -7.05 12.63
C LEU A 182 8.76 -7.93 12.48
N THR A 183 9.96 -7.36 12.49
CA THR A 183 11.21 -8.11 12.20
C THR A 183 11.52 -9.18 13.25
N TYR A 184 11.20 -8.91 14.51
CA TYR A 184 11.36 -9.86 15.62
C TYR A 184 10.14 -9.85 16.54
N SER A 185 9.74 -11.05 17.01
CA SER A 185 8.71 -11.15 18.03
C SER A 185 9.24 -10.67 19.38
N MET A 186 8.60 -9.67 19.96
CA MET A 186 8.95 -9.15 21.28
C MET A 186 8.69 -10.15 22.43
N GLU A 187 7.87 -11.17 22.19
CA GLU A 187 7.68 -12.25 23.18
C GLU A 187 8.98 -13.05 23.40
N ASN A 188 9.67 -13.37 22.32
CA ASN A 188 10.97 -14.04 22.38
C ASN A 188 12.09 -13.11 22.87
N TYR A 189 11.97 -11.84 22.51
CA TYR A 189 12.95 -10.82 22.83
C TYR A 189 13.05 -10.53 24.33
N LYS A 190 11.94 -10.55 25.07
CA LYS A 190 11.96 -10.39 26.56
C LYS A 190 12.80 -11.47 27.28
N GLU A 191 12.87 -12.66 26.72
CA GLU A 191 13.72 -13.74 27.27
C GLU A 191 15.20 -13.51 26.94
N GLU A 192 15.50 -13.00 25.76
CA GLU A 192 16.87 -12.66 25.36
C GLU A 192 17.39 -11.41 26.09
N LEU A 193 16.56 -10.39 26.26
CA LEU A 193 16.89 -9.17 26.99
C LEU A 193 17.26 -9.42 28.44
N LYS A 194 16.64 -10.39 29.09
CA LYS A 194 17.05 -10.80 30.47
C LYS A 194 18.50 -11.25 30.54
N ARG A 195 19.08 -11.72 29.41
CA ARG A 195 20.48 -12.14 29.33
C ARG A 195 21.46 -10.96 29.15
N TRP A 196 21.01 -9.85 28.55
CA TRP A 196 21.90 -8.75 28.16
C TRP A 196 21.80 -7.51 29.05
N ASN A 197 20.95 -7.55 30.10
CA ASN A 197 20.73 -6.45 31.05
C ASN A 197 20.44 -5.09 30.39
N PRO A 198 19.42 -5.01 29.51
CA PRO A 198 19.12 -3.79 28.75
C PRO A 198 18.49 -2.74 29.64
N VAL A 199 18.84 -1.51 29.40
CA VAL A 199 18.08 -0.37 29.91
C VAL A 199 16.73 -0.34 29.21
N GLU A 200 15.63 -0.50 29.96
CA GLU A 200 14.30 -0.31 29.40
C GLU A 200 14.18 1.14 28.90
N VAL A 201 13.94 1.31 27.63
CA VAL A 201 13.89 2.63 26.99
C VAL A 201 12.45 3.10 26.72
N GLY A 202 11.46 2.27 27.10
CA GLY A 202 10.04 2.63 27.03
C GLY A 202 9.35 2.42 25.68
N TRP A 203 10.05 1.91 24.66
CA TRP A 203 9.48 1.59 23.34
C TRP A 203 9.01 0.12 23.21
N GLU A 204 9.48 -0.74 24.09
CA GLU A 204 9.27 -2.19 24.04
C GLU A 204 7.82 -2.57 24.29
N GLU A 205 7.19 -1.96 25.29
CA GLU A 205 5.80 -2.27 25.65
C GLU A 205 4.82 -1.82 24.56
N PRO A 206 4.89 -0.59 24.01
CA PRO A 206 4.07 -0.18 22.86
C PRO A 206 4.26 -1.08 21.63
N LEU A 207 5.49 -1.51 21.34
CA LEU A 207 5.77 -2.42 20.24
C LEU A 207 5.18 -3.80 20.48
N LEU A 208 5.34 -4.37 21.67
CA LEU A 208 4.76 -5.66 22.05
C LEU A 208 3.22 -5.64 21.94
N GLN A 209 2.57 -4.58 22.44
CA GLN A 209 1.14 -4.41 22.35
C GLN A 209 0.68 -4.31 20.90
N PHE A 210 1.41 -3.57 20.09
CA PHE A 210 1.15 -3.47 18.66
C PHE A 210 1.30 -4.82 17.95
N GLN A 211 2.37 -5.58 18.21
CA GLN A 211 2.57 -6.90 17.61
C GLN A 211 1.45 -7.88 17.97
N LYS A 212 0.99 -7.89 19.23
CA LYS A 212 -0.15 -8.70 19.67
C LYS A 212 -1.46 -8.29 18.96
N LEU A 213 -1.67 -6.99 18.77
CA LEU A 213 -2.80 -6.49 18.02
C LEU A 213 -2.70 -6.88 16.54
N PHE A 214 -1.55 -6.65 15.91
CA PHE A 214 -1.33 -6.94 14.49
C PHE A 214 -1.48 -8.43 14.19
N LYS A 215 -1.03 -9.31 15.08
CA LYS A 215 -1.17 -10.76 14.93
C LYS A 215 -2.62 -11.20 14.69
N LYS A 216 -3.61 -10.56 15.32
CA LYS A 216 -5.03 -10.85 15.10
C LYS A 216 -5.45 -10.63 13.64
N PHE A 217 -4.84 -9.65 12.96
CA PHE A 217 -5.06 -9.37 11.55
C PHE A 217 -4.22 -10.31 10.68
N GLN A 218 -2.95 -10.51 11.04
CA GLN A 218 -2.05 -11.41 10.34
C GLN A 218 -2.63 -12.82 10.24
N ASP A 219 -3.24 -13.35 11.30
CA ASP A 219 -3.87 -14.68 11.30
C ASP A 219 -5.00 -14.81 10.26
N LYS A 220 -5.63 -13.70 9.85
CA LYS A 220 -6.65 -13.68 8.79
C LYS A 220 -6.07 -13.70 7.38
N PHE A 221 -4.81 -13.32 7.24
CA PHE A 221 -4.10 -13.24 5.97
C PHE A 221 -2.89 -14.19 5.90
N HIS A 222 -2.77 -15.13 6.86
CA HIS A 222 -1.55 -15.93 7.07
C HIS A 222 -0.94 -16.49 5.77
N GLU A 223 -1.73 -17.18 4.96
CA GLU A 223 -1.27 -17.77 3.70
C GLU A 223 -0.77 -16.72 2.69
N TYR A 224 -1.29 -15.48 2.73
CA TYR A 224 -0.95 -14.41 1.80
C TYR A 224 0.30 -13.63 2.22
N PHE A 225 0.68 -13.69 3.50
CA PHE A 225 1.96 -13.17 3.97
C PHE A 225 3.14 -14.11 3.63
N GLU A 226 2.88 -15.42 3.55
CA GLU A 226 3.89 -16.45 3.35
C GLU A 226 4.05 -16.90 1.89
N LEU A 227 3.35 -16.29 0.95
CA LEU A 227 3.43 -16.68 -0.45
C LEU A 227 4.85 -16.56 -1.00
N PRO A 228 5.31 -17.55 -1.82
CA PRO A 228 6.67 -17.60 -2.38
C PRO A 228 7.09 -16.36 -3.19
N LEU A 229 6.13 -15.56 -3.66
CA LEU A 229 6.38 -14.25 -4.27
C LEU A 229 7.19 -13.31 -3.36
N PHE A 230 7.31 -13.64 -2.07
CA PHE A 230 8.14 -12.94 -1.10
C PHE A 230 9.63 -13.32 -1.17
N ASN A 231 10.00 -14.41 -1.79
CA ASN A 231 11.36 -14.95 -1.80
C ASN A 231 12.22 -14.53 -2.98
N GLY A 232 11.85 -13.45 -3.69
CA GLY A 232 12.73 -12.82 -4.71
C GLY A 232 13.01 -13.63 -5.97
N GLU A 233 12.56 -14.86 -6.06
CA GLU A 233 12.65 -15.66 -7.27
C GLU A 233 11.38 -15.46 -8.10
N PHE A 234 11.37 -14.41 -8.92
CA PHE A 234 10.46 -14.39 -10.07
C PHE A 234 10.91 -15.48 -11.03
N LYS A 235 10.30 -16.64 -10.95
CA LYS A 235 10.23 -17.50 -12.13
C LYS A 235 9.37 -16.74 -13.12
N GLU A 236 9.97 -16.27 -14.21
CA GLU A 236 9.22 -15.83 -15.38
C GLU A 236 8.21 -16.94 -15.67
N GLY A 237 6.93 -16.59 -15.61
CA GLY A 237 5.88 -17.54 -15.94
C GLY A 237 6.10 -18.01 -17.37
N GLU A 238 6.18 -19.29 -17.52
CA GLU A 238 5.98 -19.93 -18.81
C GLU A 238 4.60 -19.50 -19.31
N ASP A 239 4.58 -18.86 -20.49
CA ASP A 239 3.37 -18.49 -21.24
C ASP A 239 2.54 -19.70 -21.61
#